data_1d064197c3a6dbb981cbb769ea9b5b19
#
_entry.id   1d064197c3a6dbb981cbb769ea9b5b19
#
_cell.length_a   1.000
_cell.length_b   1.000
_cell.length_c   1.000
_cell.angle_alpha   90.00
_cell.angle_beta   90.00
_cell.angle_gamma   90.00
#
_symmetry.space_group_name_H-M   'P 1'
#
loop_
_entity.id
_entity.type
_entity.pdbx_description
1 polymer ?
#
loop_
_entity_poly.entity_id
_entity_poly.type
_entity_poly.pdbx_seq_one_letter_code
_entity_poly.pdbx_strand_id
1 'polypeptide(L)'
;MSKIDYQDLSAKIMDNIGGVKNVKTVTHCVTRLRFYLHDRNIAEDSEIKKLPGVLGVVYGNGQYQIILGEHLFNVYDNIVKNYSVETEDAIDENLDEDLVQSSEKKNFKYYFSKVILFMGQAMTPFITVVYGAGMLRVVLSLVSYFAPAAAESSTYQLFDFMSQAPFYFMPILVAYGTSKVLKANPAFSIAMAAALLYPNFIAMMEAGEAVTMMKLPVYLTTYGSTLLPGIFSAILVAYLEKLFYKIIPGMLRSVFAPLCVFLIGYPLTVLVLGPAGAVVGSWIVKAIVFIQAHVGGFAPGIIAATHPFLVMMGVNMLMVAPMTELLTRVGSDNVFRPGWILHNISEGGACFAVAARTKDKDMRMAALSAGIGAIVSGVSEPALYGVNLRLRKPMIGLVLGGFIGGSVAGFMGAKAFSTGYSSILGVVIFEKTIAAIIAGVIVSFLVSFIVTFVLFNGKETK
;
A
#
# COMPACT_ATOMS: atom_id res chain seq x y z
N MET A 1 -32.44 -12.29 -2.72
CA MET A 1 -31.38 -11.85 -3.67
C MET A 1 -31.46 -12.72 -4.91
N SER A 2 -31.75 -12.17 -6.06
CA SER A 2 -31.59 -12.90 -7.33
C SER A 2 -30.10 -13.21 -7.47
N LYS A 3 -29.78 -14.45 -7.68
CA LYS A 3 -28.41 -14.93 -7.93
C LYS A 3 -27.90 -14.17 -9.16
N ILE A 4 -26.84 -13.37 -9.01
CA ILE A 4 -26.27 -12.66 -10.16
C ILE A 4 -25.79 -13.70 -11.15
N ASP A 5 -26.31 -13.63 -12.38
CA ASP A 5 -25.78 -14.41 -13.49
C ASP A 5 -24.52 -13.72 -14.02
N TYR A 6 -23.37 -14.28 -13.66
CA TYR A 6 -22.08 -13.72 -14.05
C TYR A 6 -21.82 -13.81 -15.57
N GLN A 7 -22.46 -14.75 -16.26
CA GLN A 7 -22.35 -14.86 -17.72
C GLN A 7 -23.10 -13.71 -18.40
N ASP A 8 -24.32 -13.44 -17.95
CA ASP A 8 -25.14 -12.31 -18.44
C ASP A 8 -24.49 -10.96 -18.09
N LEU A 9 -23.98 -10.82 -16.86
CA LEU A 9 -23.29 -9.61 -16.42
C LEU A 9 -22.03 -9.34 -17.26
N SER A 10 -21.21 -10.36 -17.49
CA SER A 10 -20.00 -10.25 -18.33
C SER A 10 -20.33 -9.86 -19.75
N ALA A 11 -21.37 -10.46 -20.34
CA ALA A 11 -21.82 -10.14 -21.69
C ALA A 11 -22.28 -8.68 -21.79
N LYS A 12 -23.12 -8.22 -20.87
CA LYS A 12 -23.59 -6.83 -20.85
C LYS A 12 -22.46 -5.82 -20.62
N ILE A 13 -21.46 -6.14 -19.79
CA ILE A 13 -20.28 -5.30 -19.64
C ILE A 13 -19.53 -5.20 -20.98
N MET A 14 -19.25 -6.33 -21.63
CA MET A 14 -18.54 -6.35 -22.89
C MET A 14 -19.28 -5.61 -23.99
N ASP A 15 -20.59 -5.77 -24.09
CA ASP A 15 -21.42 -5.07 -25.09
C ASP A 15 -21.36 -3.54 -24.87
N ASN A 16 -21.51 -3.08 -23.64
CA ASN A 16 -21.55 -1.65 -23.31
C ASN A 16 -20.16 -0.96 -23.36
N ILE A 17 -19.06 -1.71 -23.42
CA ILE A 17 -17.72 -1.12 -23.67
C ILE A 17 -17.33 -1.15 -25.16
N GLY A 18 -18.21 -1.62 -26.04
CA GLY A 18 -17.97 -1.69 -27.50
C GLY A 18 -17.45 -3.04 -28.00
N GLY A 19 -17.60 -4.11 -27.21
CA GLY A 19 -17.23 -5.47 -27.56
C GLY A 19 -15.71 -5.70 -27.60
N VAL A 20 -15.32 -6.93 -27.97
CA VAL A 20 -13.91 -7.36 -28.06
C VAL A 20 -13.08 -6.43 -28.96
N LYS A 21 -13.67 -5.91 -30.04
CA LYS A 21 -12.97 -5.02 -30.98
C LYS A 21 -12.50 -3.70 -30.36
N ASN A 22 -13.15 -3.25 -29.28
CA ASN A 22 -12.77 -2.03 -28.58
C ASN A 22 -11.82 -2.30 -27.41
N VAL A 23 -11.60 -3.56 -27.01
CA VAL A 23 -10.72 -3.93 -25.91
C VAL A 23 -9.33 -4.26 -26.44
N LYS A 24 -8.30 -3.57 -25.95
CA LYS A 24 -6.88 -3.89 -26.18
C LYS A 24 -6.43 -4.98 -25.25
N THR A 25 -6.54 -4.72 -23.94
CA THR A 25 -6.19 -5.67 -22.88
C THR A 25 -7.17 -5.55 -21.74
N VAL A 26 -7.34 -6.63 -20.99
CA VAL A 26 -8.09 -6.67 -19.74
C VAL A 26 -7.19 -7.13 -18.61
N THR A 27 -7.32 -6.46 -17.47
CA THR A 27 -6.66 -6.83 -16.23
C THR A 27 -7.59 -6.59 -15.06
N HIS A 28 -7.17 -6.90 -13.86
CA HIS A 28 -7.96 -6.66 -12.66
C HIS A 28 -7.06 -6.35 -11.45
N CYS A 29 -7.65 -5.73 -10.44
CA CYS A 29 -7.11 -5.71 -9.08
C CYS A 29 -8.03 -6.51 -8.14
N VAL A 30 -8.06 -6.27 -6.86
CA VAL A 30 -8.90 -7.02 -5.90
C VAL A 30 -10.40 -6.69 -6.06
N THR A 31 -10.75 -5.46 -6.48
CA THR A 31 -12.14 -4.99 -6.54
C THR A 31 -12.56 -4.42 -7.88
N ARG A 32 -11.63 -4.20 -8.82
CA ARG A 32 -11.90 -3.51 -10.10
C ARG A 32 -11.47 -4.33 -11.29
N LEU A 33 -12.36 -4.41 -12.27
CA LEU A 33 -12.10 -4.88 -13.62
C LEU A 33 -11.60 -3.71 -14.45
N ARG A 34 -10.48 -3.86 -15.14
CA ARG A 34 -9.80 -2.78 -15.87
C ARG A 34 -9.62 -3.15 -17.32
N PHE A 35 -10.05 -2.25 -18.20
CA PHE A 35 -9.91 -2.39 -19.64
C PHE A 35 -9.06 -1.26 -20.21
N TYR A 36 -8.14 -1.59 -21.10
CA TYR A 36 -7.56 -0.63 -22.02
C TYR A 36 -8.40 -0.67 -23.31
N LEU A 37 -9.08 0.44 -23.60
CA LEU A 37 -9.96 0.55 -24.76
C LEU A 37 -9.24 1.23 -25.94
N HIS A 38 -9.63 0.86 -27.17
CA HIS A 38 -9.21 1.58 -28.36
C HIS A 38 -9.85 2.96 -28.44
N ASP A 39 -11.15 3.05 -28.19
CA ASP A 39 -11.89 4.30 -28.10
C ASP A 39 -12.78 4.32 -26.85
N ARG A 40 -12.49 5.23 -25.93
CA ARG A 40 -13.23 5.45 -24.69
C ARG A 40 -14.68 5.90 -24.95
N ASN A 41 -14.91 6.65 -26.03
CA ASN A 41 -16.21 7.27 -26.28
C ASN A 41 -17.31 6.28 -26.68
N ILE A 42 -16.93 5.06 -27.04
CA ILE A 42 -17.85 3.97 -27.34
C ILE A 42 -18.49 3.40 -26.06
N ALA A 43 -17.80 3.50 -24.91
CA ALA A 43 -18.27 2.89 -23.68
C ALA A 43 -19.39 3.72 -23.01
N GLU A 44 -20.50 3.04 -22.68
CA GLU A 44 -21.72 3.62 -22.13
C GLU A 44 -21.75 3.55 -20.59
N ASP A 45 -21.12 4.52 -19.91
CA ASP A 45 -21.01 4.55 -18.45
C ASP A 45 -22.36 4.49 -17.73
N SER A 46 -23.39 5.12 -18.28
CA SER A 46 -24.73 5.17 -17.68
C SER A 46 -25.40 3.81 -17.66
N GLU A 47 -25.20 3.00 -18.70
CA GLU A 47 -25.78 1.66 -18.80
C GLU A 47 -25.00 0.67 -17.92
N ILE A 48 -23.66 0.74 -17.94
CA ILE A 48 -22.83 -0.13 -17.09
C ILE A 48 -23.11 0.11 -15.60
N LYS A 49 -23.30 1.36 -15.17
CA LYS A 49 -23.64 1.68 -13.76
C LYS A 49 -24.98 1.13 -13.29
N LYS A 50 -25.91 0.80 -14.21
CA LYS A 50 -27.21 0.20 -13.89
C LYS A 50 -27.16 -1.32 -13.73
N LEU A 51 -26.07 -1.96 -14.15
CA LEU A 51 -25.95 -3.42 -14.11
C LEU A 51 -25.89 -3.94 -12.67
N PRO A 52 -26.59 -5.03 -12.36
CA PRO A 52 -26.58 -5.61 -11.01
C PRO A 52 -25.17 -6.12 -10.69
N GLY A 53 -24.62 -5.72 -9.55
CA GLY A 53 -23.26 -6.08 -9.13
C GLY A 53 -22.18 -5.07 -9.53
N VAL A 54 -22.50 -4.04 -10.32
CA VAL A 54 -21.59 -2.92 -10.60
C VAL A 54 -21.76 -1.84 -9.54
N LEU A 55 -20.69 -1.55 -8.81
CA LEU A 55 -20.65 -0.53 -7.75
C LEU A 55 -20.31 0.86 -8.30
N GLY A 56 -19.66 0.93 -9.44
CA GLY A 56 -19.28 2.19 -10.08
C GLY A 56 -18.43 2.00 -11.32
N VAL A 57 -18.26 3.09 -12.07
CA VAL A 57 -17.39 3.16 -13.26
C VAL A 57 -16.53 4.39 -13.14
N VAL A 58 -15.23 4.24 -13.34
CA VAL A 58 -14.22 5.31 -13.33
C VAL A 58 -13.38 5.19 -14.60
N TYR A 59 -13.05 6.32 -15.21
CA TYR A 59 -12.07 6.38 -16.27
C TYR A 59 -10.89 7.24 -15.82
N GLY A 60 -9.72 6.66 -15.88
CA GLY A 60 -8.50 7.33 -15.52
C GLY A 60 -7.31 6.62 -16.16
N ASN A 61 -6.24 7.35 -16.57
CA ASN A 61 -4.97 6.87 -17.14
C ASN A 61 -5.09 5.97 -18.39
N GLY A 62 -6.06 6.22 -19.19
CA GLY A 62 -6.29 5.37 -20.33
C GLY A 62 -6.94 4.03 -19.98
N GLN A 63 -7.30 3.81 -18.71
CA GLN A 63 -8.01 2.62 -18.26
C GLN A 63 -9.47 2.90 -18.01
N TYR A 64 -10.32 2.04 -18.47
CA TYR A 64 -11.73 1.99 -18.16
C TYR A 64 -11.95 1.00 -17.03
N GLN A 65 -12.34 1.48 -15.85
CA GLN A 65 -12.39 0.69 -14.63
C GLN A 65 -13.84 0.50 -14.17
N ILE A 66 -14.24 -0.74 -13.96
CA ILE A 66 -15.56 -1.13 -13.44
C ILE A 66 -15.36 -1.72 -12.05
N ILE A 67 -15.97 -1.10 -11.04
CA ILE A 67 -15.88 -1.52 -9.66
C ILE A 67 -16.92 -2.60 -9.42
N LEU A 68 -16.48 -3.82 -9.14
CA LEU A 68 -17.32 -5.01 -8.98
C LEU A 68 -17.27 -5.60 -7.56
N GLY A 69 -16.30 -5.19 -6.73
CA GLY A 69 -16.12 -5.74 -5.40
C GLY A 69 -15.97 -7.27 -5.40
N GLU A 70 -16.78 -7.96 -4.61
CA GLU A 70 -16.74 -9.42 -4.48
C GLU A 70 -17.10 -10.20 -5.77
N HIS A 71 -17.75 -9.56 -6.73
CA HIS A 71 -18.16 -10.18 -7.99
C HIS A 71 -17.04 -10.21 -9.05
N LEU A 72 -15.93 -9.52 -8.80
CA LEU A 72 -14.86 -9.28 -9.75
C LEU A 72 -14.28 -10.55 -10.37
N PHE A 73 -13.84 -11.49 -9.54
CA PHE A 73 -13.14 -12.68 -10.04
C PHE A 73 -14.05 -13.53 -10.93
N ASN A 74 -15.32 -13.67 -10.55
CA ASN A 74 -16.28 -14.43 -11.35
C ASN A 74 -16.54 -13.75 -12.71
N VAL A 75 -16.61 -12.42 -12.76
CA VAL A 75 -16.81 -11.66 -14.01
C VAL A 75 -15.55 -11.70 -14.87
N TYR A 76 -14.37 -11.50 -14.26
CA TYR A 76 -13.09 -11.55 -14.97
C TYR A 76 -12.85 -12.91 -15.61
N ASP A 77 -13.03 -14.01 -14.85
CA ASP A 77 -12.87 -15.38 -15.35
C ASP A 77 -13.84 -15.69 -16.50
N ASN A 78 -15.09 -15.20 -16.42
CA ASN A 78 -16.05 -15.33 -17.53
C ASN A 78 -15.62 -14.55 -18.75
N ILE A 79 -15.09 -13.35 -18.62
CA ILE A 79 -14.61 -12.54 -19.75
C ILE A 79 -13.41 -13.23 -20.41
N VAL A 80 -12.41 -13.61 -19.65
CA VAL A 80 -11.21 -14.27 -20.18
C VAL A 80 -11.55 -15.61 -20.86
N LYS A 81 -12.49 -16.36 -20.30
CA LYS A 81 -12.90 -17.67 -20.83
C LYS A 81 -13.74 -17.57 -22.11
N ASN A 82 -14.62 -16.56 -22.19
CA ASN A 82 -15.63 -16.49 -23.26
C ASN A 82 -15.25 -15.51 -24.39
N TYR A 83 -14.30 -14.61 -24.13
CA TYR A 83 -13.86 -13.61 -25.11
C TYR A 83 -12.34 -13.73 -25.31
N SER A 84 -11.92 -13.69 -26.58
CA SER A 84 -10.49 -13.71 -26.94
C SER A 84 -9.89 -12.33 -26.75
N VAL A 85 -9.66 -11.95 -25.49
CA VAL A 85 -9.03 -10.69 -25.11
C VAL A 85 -7.62 -10.94 -24.58
N GLU A 86 -6.68 -10.05 -24.89
CA GLU A 86 -5.35 -10.10 -24.28
C GLU A 86 -5.46 -9.77 -22.80
N THR A 87 -4.78 -10.56 -21.97
CA THR A 87 -4.76 -10.38 -20.52
C THR A 87 -3.39 -9.86 -20.07
N GLU A 88 -3.38 -8.91 -19.16
CA GLU A 88 -2.19 -8.52 -18.42
C GLU A 88 -2.26 -9.08 -17.00
N ASP A 89 -1.10 -9.26 -16.35
CA ASP A 89 -1.02 -9.70 -14.95
C ASP A 89 -1.90 -8.80 -14.06
N ALA A 90 -2.49 -9.42 -13.03
CA ALA A 90 -3.33 -8.70 -12.08
C ALA A 90 -2.59 -7.48 -11.51
N ILE A 91 -3.21 -6.32 -11.63
CA ILE A 91 -2.66 -5.07 -11.11
C ILE A 91 -3.01 -5.00 -9.62
N ASP A 92 -2.00 -4.84 -8.77
CA ASP A 92 -2.23 -4.60 -7.34
C ASP A 92 -2.96 -3.26 -7.17
N GLU A 93 -3.99 -3.20 -6.32
CA GLU A 93 -4.92 -2.05 -6.18
C GLU A 93 -4.26 -0.69 -5.95
N ASN A 94 -2.99 -0.74 -5.61
CA ASN A 94 -2.23 0.40 -5.13
C ASN A 94 -1.45 1.15 -6.21
N LEU A 95 -1.65 0.82 -7.49
CA LEU A 95 -0.87 1.33 -8.61
C LEU A 95 -1.72 2.12 -9.61
N ASP A 96 -2.53 3.06 -9.12
CA ASP A 96 -3.13 4.02 -10.03
C ASP A 96 -2.05 5.01 -10.53
N GLU A 97 -1.47 4.72 -11.69
CA GLU A 97 -0.66 5.68 -12.48
C GLU A 97 -1.47 6.96 -12.81
N ASP A 98 -2.74 6.99 -12.42
CA ASP A 98 -3.80 7.87 -12.86
C ASP A 98 -3.71 9.31 -12.35
N LEU A 99 -2.91 9.55 -11.34
CA LEU A 99 -2.89 10.87 -10.71
C LEU A 99 -1.96 11.89 -11.38
N VAL A 100 -1.25 11.49 -12.41
CA VAL A 100 -0.18 12.34 -12.98
C VAL A 100 -0.43 12.80 -14.42
N GLN A 101 -1.53 12.39 -15.06
CA GLN A 101 -1.82 12.79 -16.45
C GLN A 101 -2.95 13.82 -16.63
N SER A 102 -3.35 14.54 -15.59
CA SER A 102 -4.07 15.78 -15.81
C SER A 102 -3.11 16.83 -16.39
N SER A 103 -3.59 17.68 -17.27
CA SER A 103 -2.89 18.75 -17.98
C SER A 103 -2.32 19.85 -17.06
N GLU A 104 -1.75 19.50 -15.91
CA GLU A 104 -1.16 20.42 -14.96
C GLU A 104 0.24 20.85 -15.41
N LYS A 105 0.49 22.15 -15.29
CA LYS A 105 1.83 22.74 -15.48
C LYS A 105 2.86 21.93 -14.70
N LYS A 106 3.96 21.54 -15.33
CA LYS A 106 5.09 20.80 -14.73
C LYS A 106 5.72 21.63 -13.60
N ASN A 107 5.09 21.64 -12.43
CA ASN A 107 5.56 22.32 -11.23
C ASN A 107 6.21 21.33 -10.25
N PHE A 108 6.76 21.83 -9.16
CA PHE A 108 7.38 21.00 -8.11
C PHE A 108 6.42 19.91 -7.57
N LYS A 109 5.14 20.23 -7.41
CA LYS A 109 4.11 19.27 -6.95
C LYS A 109 3.97 18.08 -7.90
N TYR A 110 4.02 18.32 -9.22
CA TYR A 110 3.97 17.27 -10.24
C TYR A 110 5.14 16.28 -10.12
N TYR A 111 6.38 16.79 -10.00
CA TYR A 111 7.56 15.91 -9.87
C TYR A 111 7.59 15.18 -8.53
N PHE A 112 7.20 15.86 -7.44
CA PHE A 112 7.09 15.26 -6.12
C PHE A 112 6.08 14.10 -6.11
N SER A 113 4.89 14.30 -6.68
CA SER A 113 3.87 13.24 -6.80
C SER A 113 4.38 12.05 -7.62
N LYS A 114 5.11 12.29 -8.71
CA LYS A 114 5.74 11.21 -9.50
C LYS A 114 6.75 10.39 -8.71
N VAL A 115 7.59 11.04 -7.93
CA VAL A 115 8.60 10.34 -7.10
C VAL A 115 7.91 9.45 -6.07
N ILE A 116 6.90 9.98 -5.39
CA ILE A 116 6.18 9.23 -4.37
C ILE A 116 5.38 8.08 -4.99
N LEU A 117 4.70 8.31 -6.11
CA LEU A 117 4.02 7.25 -6.84
C LEU A 117 4.99 6.13 -7.24
N PHE A 118 6.14 6.49 -7.80
CA PHE A 118 7.19 5.53 -8.15
C PHE A 118 7.66 4.71 -6.93
N MET A 119 7.85 5.35 -5.77
CA MET A 119 8.19 4.65 -4.53
C MET A 119 7.10 3.67 -4.10
N GLY A 120 5.84 4.08 -4.16
CA GLY A 120 4.69 3.21 -3.89
C GLY A 120 4.67 1.99 -4.80
N GLN A 121 4.84 2.20 -6.11
CA GLN A 121 4.91 1.13 -7.11
C GLN A 121 6.07 0.16 -6.85
N ALA A 122 7.24 0.67 -6.48
CA ALA A 122 8.39 -0.15 -6.14
C ALA A 122 8.15 -1.02 -4.88
N MET A 123 7.29 -0.58 -3.97
CA MET A 123 6.97 -1.32 -2.73
C MET A 123 5.90 -2.39 -2.91
N THR A 124 4.99 -2.22 -3.85
CA THR A 124 3.83 -3.10 -4.04
C THR A 124 4.16 -4.59 -4.08
N PRO A 125 5.15 -5.09 -4.85
CA PRO A 125 5.39 -6.53 -4.97
C PRO A 125 5.75 -7.24 -3.66
N PHE A 126 6.20 -6.51 -2.65
CA PHE A 126 6.58 -7.11 -1.38
C PHE A 126 5.68 -6.75 -0.19
N ILE A 127 4.67 -5.88 -0.38
CA ILE A 127 3.72 -5.51 0.69
C ILE A 127 3.06 -6.74 1.30
N THR A 128 2.63 -7.70 0.50
CA THR A 128 2.02 -8.96 0.97
C THR A 128 2.99 -9.79 1.81
N VAL A 129 4.27 -9.81 1.45
CA VAL A 129 5.33 -10.51 2.21
C VAL A 129 5.52 -9.86 3.58
N VAL A 130 5.56 -8.52 3.62
CA VAL A 130 5.69 -7.74 4.86
C VAL A 130 4.47 -7.93 5.77
N TYR A 131 3.26 -7.99 5.20
CA TYR A 131 2.05 -8.30 5.96
C TYR A 131 2.08 -9.72 6.54
N GLY A 132 2.49 -10.71 5.76
CA GLY A 132 2.66 -12.09 6.24
C GLY A 132 3.64 -12.19 7.40
N ALA A 133 4.81 -11.53 7.28
CA ALA A 133 5.82 -11.47 8.33
C ALA A 133 5.30 -10.74 9.59
N GLY A 134 4.60 -9.62 9.41
CA GLY A 134 3.96 -8.89 10.51
C GLY A 134 2.91 -9.72 11.23
N MET A 135 2.08 -10.47 10.50
CA MET A 135 1.09 -11.37 11.11
C MET A 135 1.74 -12.56 11.84
N LEU A 136 2.83 -13.10 11.31
CA LEU A 136 3.62 -14.11 12.02
C LEU A 136 4.13 -13.56 13.35
N ARG A 137 4.64 -12.34 13.37
CA ARG A 137 5.08 -11.66 14.60
C ARG A 137 3.94 -11.48 15.60
N VAL A 138 2.72 -11.17 15.13
CA VAL A 138 1.52 -11.15 15.98
C VAL A 138 1.28 -12.50 16.65
N VAL A 139 1.32 -13.59 15.88
CA VAL A 139 1.16 -14.96 16.42
C VAL A 139 2.22 -15.25 17.48
N LEU A 140 3.48 -14.90 17.19
CA LEU A 140 4.59 -15.09 18.14
C LEU A 140 4.40 -14.28 19.42
N SER A 141 3.94 -13.03 19.32
CA SER A 141 3.63 -12.19 20.47
C SER A 141 2.52 -12.81 21.34
N LEU A 142 1.48 -13.37 20.72
CA LEU A 142 0.43 -14.10 21.46
C LEU A 142 0.97 -15.35 22.15
N VAL A 143 1.81 -16.14 21.45
CA VAL A 143 2.45 -17.32 22.03
C VAL A 143 3.31 -16.93 23.23
N SER A 144 4.13 -15.89 23.10
CA SER A 144 4.95 -15.37 24.20
C SER A 144 4.12 -14.89 25.41
N TYR A 145 2.95 -14.31 25.14
CA TYR A 145 2.05 -13.82 26.19
C TYR A 145 1.37 -14.95 26.95
N PHE A 146 0.80 -15.94 26.22
CA PHE A 146 0.06 -17.05 26.85
C PHE A 146 0.93 -18.21 27.29
N ALA A 147 2.09 -18.40 26.69
CA ALA A 147 3.03 -19.49 26.99
C ALA A 147 4.48 -18.98 26.98
N PRO A 148 4.93 -18.19 27.98
CA PRO A 148 6.26 -17.58 28.02
C PRO A 148 7.41 -18.59 27.86
N ALA A 149 7.29 -19.78 28.42
CA ALA A 149 8.29 -20.85 28.25
C ALA A 149 8.48 -21.29 26.78
N ALA A 150 7.45 -21.16 25.94
CA ALA A 150 7.56 -21.47 24.52
C ALA A 150 8.49 -20.48 23.78
N ALA A 151 8.57 -19.23 24.27
CA ALA A 151 9.43 -18.20 23.67
C ALA A 151 10.95 -18.53 23.78
N GLU A 152 11.34 -19.38 24.71
CA GLU A 152 12.71 -19.84 24.87
C GLU A 152 13.07 -20.99 23.91
N SER A 153 12.07 -21.58 23.25
CA SER A 153 12.28 -22.70 22.34
C SER A 153 12.98 -22.30 21.03
N SER A 154 13.82 -23.19 20.49
CA SER A 154 14.43 -22.99 19.18
C SER A 154 13.39 -22.83 18.05
N THR A 155 12.25 -23.50 18.17
CA THR A 155 11.14 -23.35 17.21
C THR A 155 10.61 -21.93 17.18
N TYR A 156 10.37 -21.31 18.35
CA TYR A 156 9.95 -19.92 18.44
C TYR A 156 11.00 -18.98 17.82
N GLN A 157 12.29 -19.17 18.15
CA GLN A 157 13.38 -18.36 17.62
C GLN A 157 13.48 -18.44 16.09
N LEU A 158 13.32 -19.63 15.50
CA LEU A 158 13.34 -19.81 14.04
C LEU A 158 12.16 -19.08 13.35
N PHE A 159 10.97 -19.15 13.92
CA PHE A 159 9.84 -18.38 13.42
C PHE A 159 10.01 -16.87 13.64
N ASP A 160 10.65 -16.46 14.72
CA ASP A 160 10.96 -15.04 14.97
C ASP A 160 11.94 -14.51 13.91
N PHE A 161 12.99 -15.28 13.55
CA PHE A 161 13.86 -14.93 12.42
C PHE A 161 13.09 -14.76 11.12
N MET A 162 12.13 -15.67 10.82
CA MET A 162 11.29 -15.54 9.63
C MET A 162 10.42 -14.30 9.67
N SER A 163 9.92 -13.91 10.85
CA SER A 163 9.11 -12.70 11.01
C SER A 163 9.92 -11.42 10.80
N GLN A 164 11.22 -11.44 11.06
CA GLN A 164 12.12 -10.30 10.93
C GLN A 164 12.81 -10.21 9.57
N ALA A 165 13.05 -11.34 8.91
CA ALA A 165 13.84 -11.43 7.68
C ALA A 165 13.34 -10.50 6.56
N PRO A 166 12.04 -10.39 6.23
CA PRO A 166 11.56 -9.47 5.20
C PRO A 166 11.86 -8.00 5.51
N PHE A 167 11.87 -7.62 6.77
CA PHE A 167 12.23 -6.25 7.18
C PHE A 167 13.71 -6.00 7.06
N TYR A 168 14.54 -6.96 7.51
CA TYR A 168 16.00 -6.84 7.40
C TYR A 168 16.46 -6.81 5.95
N PHE A 169 15.89 -7.68 5.09
CA PHE A 169 16.21 -7.76 3.67
C PHE A 169 15.38 -6.78 2.80
N MET A 170 14.77 -5.78 3.40
CA MET A 170 14.00 -4.74 2.70
C MET A 170 14.72 -4.13 1.49
N PRO A 171 16.03 -3.79 1.54
CA PRO A 171 16.74 -3.27 0.36
C PRO A 171 16.66 -4.18 -0.86
N ILE A 172 16.70 -5.52 -0.65
CA ILE A 172 16.61 -6.49 -1.74
C ILE A 172 15.20 -6.54 -2.31
N LEU A 173 14.18 -6.56 -1.43
CA LEU A 173 12.78 -6.63 -1.84
C LEU A 173 12.36 -5.40 -2.63
N VAL A 174 12.76 -4.21 -2.17
CA VAL A 174 12.46 -2.97 -2.88
C VAL A 174 13.25 -2.81 -4.17
N ALA A 175 14.48 -3.33 -4.23
CA ALA A 175 15.27 -3.34 -5.46
C ALA A 175 14.61 -4.22 -6.53
N TYR A 176 14.05 -5.37 -6.14
CA TYR A 176 13.22 -6.20 -7.02
C TYR A 176 12.02 -5.41 -7.56
N GLY A 177 11.23 -4.78 -6.68
CA GLY A 177 10.06 -4.00 -7.07
C GLY A 177 10.41 -2.82 -7.98
N THR A 178 11.48 -2.08 -7.65
CA THR A 178 12.01 -0.98 -8.46
C THR A 178 12.38 -1.43 -9.88
N SER A 179 13.06 -2.58 -10.01
CA SER A 179 13.44 -3.11 -11.32
C SER A 179 12.22 -3.52 -12.15
N LYS A 180 11.17 -4.05 -11.52
CA LYS A 180 9.89 -4.36 -12.20
C LYS A 180 9.25 -3.09 -12.77
N VAL A 181 9.14 -2.02 -11.97
CA VAL A 181 8.60 -0.72 -12.43
C VAL A 181 9.41 -0.14 -13.59
N LEU A 182 10.74 -0.27 -13.54
CA LEU A 182 11.64 0.22 -14.59
C LEU A 182 11.77 -0.72 -15.80
N LYS A 183 11.09 -1.88 -15.78
CA LYS A 183 11.17 -2.92 -16.83
C LYS A 183 12.64 -3.32 -17.10
N ALA A 184 13.41 -3.50 -16.03
CA ALA A 184 14.81 -3.95 -16.02
C ALA A 184 14.89 -5.39 -15.48
N ASN A 185 16.03 -6.04 -15.66
CA ASN A 185 16.24 -7.39 -15.14
C ASN A 185 16.39 -7.36 -13.59
N PRO A 186 15.47 -7.96 -12.83
CA PRO A 186 15.52 -7.91 -11.38
C PRO A 186 16.78 -8.54 -10.76
N ALA A 187 17.40 -9.52 -11.44
CA ALA A 187 18.57 -10.22 -10.91
C ALA A 187 19.75 -9.27 -10.62
N PHE A 188 19.98 -8.28 -11.48
CA PHE A 188 21.04 -7.28 -11.25
C PHE A 188 20.76 -6.40 -10.03
N SER A 189 19.53 -5.94 -9.90
CA SER A 189 19.13 -5.07 -8.77
C SER A 189 19.15 -5.84 -7.45
N ILE A 190 18.70 -7.09 -7.44
CA ILE A 190 18.78 -8.00 -6.29
C ILE A 190 20.24 -8.21 -5.89
N ALA A 191 21.12 -8.56 -6.84
CA ALA A 191 22.54 -8.80 -6.56
C ALA A 191 23.23 -7.55 -5.99
N MET A 192 22.91 -6.38 -6.54
CA MET A 192 23.46 -5.11 -6.06
C MET A 192 23.03 -4.78 -4.63
N ALA A 193 21.74 -4.93 -4.32
CA ALA A 193 21.22 -4.71 -2.98
C ALA A 193 21.74 -5.77 -1.98
N ALA A 194 21.85 -7.03 -2.42
CA ALA A 194 22.41 -8.11 -1.60
C ALA A 194 23.89 -7.86 -1.23
N ALA A 195 24.66 -7.27 -2.13
CA ALA A 195 26.05 -6.92 -1.85
C ALA A 195 26.20 -5.91 -0.70
N LEU A 196 25.21 -5.02 -0.49
CA LEU A 196 25.17 -4.11 0.66
C LEU A 196 24.82 -4.81 1.98
N LEU A 197 24.25 -6.02 1.90
CA LEU A 197 23.87 -6.84 3.05
C LEU A 197 24.77 -8.07 3.20
N TYR A 198 25.87 -8.13 2.44
CA TYR A 198 26.81 -9.23 2.55
C TYR A 198 27.48 -9.23 3.93
N PRO A 199 27.56 -10.37 4.65
CA PRO A 199 28.01 -10.38 6.04
C PRO A 199 29.37 -9.71 6.27
N ASN A 200 30.34 -9.92 5.38
CA ASN A 200 31.66 -9.29 5.52
C ASN A 200 31.61 -7.77 5.28
N PHE A 201 30.69 -7.29 4.41
CA PHE A 201 30.48 -5.85 4.21
C PHE A 201 29.90 -5.24 5.47
N ILE A 202 28.88 -5.88 6.08
CA ILE A 202 28.27 -5.41 7.33
C ILE A 202 29.33 -5.38 8.44
N ALA A 203 30.08 -6.48 8.64
CA ALA A 203 31.14 -6.54 9.63
C ALA A 203 32.18 -5.42 9.45
N MET A 204 32.56 -5.12 8.19
CA MET A 204 33.48 -4.04 7.85
C MET A 204 32.90 -2.66 8.22
N MET A 205 31.59 -2.42 8.04
CA MET A 205 30.93 -1.17 8.40
C MET A 205 30.78 -1.02 9.92
N GLU A 206 30.52 -2.11 10.63
CA GLU A 206 30.32 -2.14 12.08
C GLU A 206 31.65 -2.06 12.85
N ALA A 207 32.76 -2.49 12.27
CA ALA A 207 34.09 -2.36 12.86
C ALA A 207 34.48 -0.89 13.13
N GLY A 208 33.86 0.08 12.45
CA GLY A 208 34.07 1.51 12.67
C GLY A 208 35.44 2.02 12.18
N GLU A 209 36.22 1.17 11.53
CA GLU A 209 37.50 1.55 10.94
C GLU A 209 37.31 2.27 9.61
N ALA A 210 38.25 3.15 9.25
CA ALA A 210 38.18 3.88 8.00
C ALA A 210 38.29 2.95 6.78
N VAL A 211 37.21 2.79 6.04
CA VAL A 211 37.14 1.98 4.82
C VAL A 211 37.29 2.89 3.61
N THR A 212 38.08 2.48 2.64
CA THR A 212 38.25 3.21 1.39
C THR A 212 37.98 2.31 0.18
N MET A 213 37.31 2.84 -0.84
CA MET A 213 37.11 2.23 -2.12
C MET A 213 37.70 3.12 -3.21
N MET A 214 38.65 2.62 -4.00
CA MET A 214 39.39 3.43 -5.00
C MET A 214 40.00 4.71 -4.42
N LYS A 215 40.54 4.64 -3.20
CA LYS A 215 41.06 5.76 -2.39
C LYS A 215 40.01 6.79 -1.94
N LEU A 216 38.75 6.59 -2.20
CA LEU A 216 37.65 7.45 -1.72
C LEU A 216 37.10 6.86 -0.41
N PRO A 217 36.79 7.69 0.60
CA PRO A 217 36.23 7.21 1.87
C PRO A 217 34.83 6.66 1.66
N VAL A 218 34.56 5.47 2.24
CA VAL A 218 33.22 4.88 2.29
C VAL A 218 32.51 5.40 3.52
N TYR A 219 31.27 5.82 3.36
CA TYR A 219 30.43 6.23 4.47
C TYR A 219 30.03 5.03 5.33
N LEU A 220 30.48 5.01 6.61
CA LEU A 220 30.24 3.91 7.52
C LEU A 220 28.76 3.89 7.94
N THR A 221 28.01 2.97 7.37
CA THR A 221 26.60 2.74 7.71
C THR A 221 26.19 1.33 7.33
N THR A 222 25.26 0.76 8.06
CA THR A 222 24.59 -0.51 7.69
C THR A 222 23.33 -0.22 6.89
N TYR A 223 23.04 -1.07 5.91
CA TYR A 223 21.91 -0.89 5.02
C TYR A 223 20.75 -1.85 5.31
N GLY A 224 20.88 -2.73 6.27
CA GLY A 224 19.80 -3.60 6.74
C GLY A 224 18.57 -2.74 7.13
N SER A 225 17.38 -3.23 6.82
CA SER A 225 16.12 -2.56 7.13
C SER A 225 15.96 -1.15 6.54
N THR A 226 16.71 -0.80 5.48
CA THR A 226 16.57 0.50 4.80
C THR A 226 15.82 0.37 3.47
N LEU A 227 15.16 1.43 3.04
CA LEU A 227 14.35 1.45 1.82
C LEU A 227 15.10 2.14 0.65
N LEU A 228 15.48 3.40 0.86
CA LEU A 228 15.99 4.26 -0.19
C LEU A 228 17.30 3.81 -0.84
N PRO A 229 18.29 3.27 -0.10
CA PRO A 229 19.49 2.70 -0.71
C PRO A 229 19.19 1.60 -1.73
N GLY A 230 18.20 0.72 -1.44
CA GLY A 230 17.72 -0.30 -2.36
C GLY A 230 17.08 0.28 -3.62
N ILE A 231 16.22 1.29 -3.47
CA ILE A 231 15.59 1.99 -4.61
C ILE A 231 16.67 2.66 -5.49
N PHE A 232 17.55 3.44 -4.89
CA PHE A 232 18.54 4.22 -5.64
C PHE A 232 19.53 3.32 -6.37
N SER A 233 19.99 2.24 -5.72
CA SER A 233 20.86 1.26 -6.37
C SER A 233 20.16 0.57 -7.55
N ALA A 234 18.89 0.20 -7.40
CA ALA A 234 18.15 -0.45 -8.47
C ALA A 234 17.85 0.47 -9.65
N ILE A 235 17.58 1.76 -9.40
CA ILE A 235 17.45 2.77 -10.46
C ILE A 235 18.76 2.88 -11.26
N LEU A 236 19.88 3.03 -10.57
CA LEU A 236 21.19 3.08 -11.24
C LEU A 236 21.42 1.84 -12.10
N VAL A 237 21.25 0.67 -11.51
CA VAL A 237 21.45 -0.63 -12.18
C VAL A 237 20.58 -0.75 -13.42
N ALA A 238 19.30 -0.37 -13.35
CA ALA A 238 18.39 -0.41 -14.50
C ALA A 238 18.85 0.49 -15.66
N TYR A 239 19.42 1.65 -15.36
CA TYR A 239 19.97 2.53 -16.40
C TYR A 239 21.28 2.01 -16.95
N LEU A 240 22.19 1.50 -16.11
CA LEU A 240 23.46 0.90 -16.56
C LEU A 240 23.22 -0.35 -17.41
N GLU A 241 22.27 -1.21 -17.02
CA GLU A 241 21.87 -2.35 -17.81
C GLU A 241 21.45 -1.92 -19.22
N LYS A 242 20.47 -1.02 -19.33
CA LYS A 242 19.99 -0.51 -20.62
C LYS A 242 21.12 0.10 -21.46
N LEU A 243 22.03 0.83 -20.82
CA LEU A 243 23.17 1.45 -21.48
C LEU A 243 24.14 0.41 -22.04
N PHE A 244 24.60 -0.55 -21.22
CA PHE A 244 25.60 -1.51 -21.64
C PHE A 244 25.04 -2.57 -22.59
N TYR A 245 23.79 -2.95 -22.45
CA TYR A 245 23.11 -3.82 -23.42
C TYR A 245 22.90 -3.13 -24.79
N LYS A 246 22.92 -1.80 -24.86
CA LYS A 246 22.85 -1.05 -26.10
C LYS A 246 24.23 -0.87 -26.75
N ILE A 247 25.27 -0.64 -25.96
CA ILE A 247 26.62 -0.30 -26.46
C ILE A 247 27.41 -1.55 -26.83
N ILE A 248 27.31 -2.63 -26.03
CA ILE A 248 28.14 -3.82 -26.21
C ILE A 248 27.58 -4.69 -27.34
N PRO A 249 28.45 -5.10 -28.32
CA PRO A 249 28.03 -5.95 -29.44
C PRO A 249 27.47 -7.30 -28.96
N GLY A 250 26.50 -7.85 -29.71
CA GLY A 250 25.72 -9.04 -29.34
C GLY A 250 26.52 -10.25 -28.89
N MET A 251 27.64 -10.54 -29.55
CA MET A 251 28.52 -11.68 -29.20
C MET A 251 29.14 -11.56 -27.80
N LEU A 252 29.49 -10.34 -27.37
CA LEU A 252 30.16 -10.09 -26.09
C LEU A 252 29.19 -9.67 -24.98
N ARG A 253 27.95 -9.37 -25.35
CA ARG A 253 26.95 -8.75 -24.48
C ARG A 253 26.63 -9.59 -23.25
N SER A 254 26.51 -10.90 -23.40
CA SER A 254 26.14 -11.82 -22.31
C SER A 254 27.14 -11.85 -21.15
N VAL A 255 28.41 -11.53 -21.40
CA VAL A 255 29.47 -11.54 -20.39
C VAL A 255 29.89 -10.14 -19.98
N PHE A 256 30.11 -9.24 -20.94
CA PHE A 256 30.68 -7.92 -20.64
C PHE A 256 29.63 -6.91 -20.17
N ALA A 257 28.35 -7.02 -20.57
CA ALA A 257 27.35 -6.09 -20.09
C ALA A 257 27.10 -6.29 -18.58
N PRO A 258 26.86 -7.50 -18.05
CA PRO A 258 26.79 -7.73 -16.60
C PRO A 258 28.04 -7.28 -15.84
N LEU A 259 29.23 -7.57 -16.37
CA LEU A 259 30.49 -7.16 -15.76
C LEU A 259 30.57 -5.63 -15.61
N CYS A 260 30.27 -4.88 -16.68
CA CYS A 260 30.28 -3.43 -16.64
C CYS A 260 29.22 -2.83 -15.70
N VAL A 261 28.02 -3.46 -15.62
CA VAL A 261 26.99 -3.07 -14.65
C VAL A 261 27.51 -3.17 -13.22
N PHE A 262 28.20 -4.26 -12.86
CA PHE A 262 28.73 -4.42 -11.51
C PHE A 262 29.96 -3.55 -11.26
N LEU A 263 30.91 -3.50 -12.18
CA LEU A 263 32.14 -2.71 -12.02
C LEU A 263 31.89 -1.21 -11.83
N ILE A 264 30.86 -0.67 -12.45
CA ILE A 264 30.50 0.75 -12.34
C ILE A 264 29.39 0.95 -11.30
N GLY A 265 28.40 0.08 -11.30
CA GLY A 265 27.24 0.21 -10.41
C GLY A 265 27.59 0.03 -8.93
N TYR A 266 28.46 -0.94 -8.60
CA TYR A 266 28.78 -1.21 -7.19
C TYR A 266 29.57 -0.06 -6.53
N PRO A 267 30.66 0.49 -7.12
CA PRO A 267 31.32 1.66 -6.57
C PRO A 267 30.37 2.88 -6.41
N LEU A 268 29.55 3.17 -7.42
CA LEU A 268 28.60 4.29 -7.32
C LEU A 268 27.54 4.04 -6.25
N THR A 269 27.12 2.81 -6.07
CA THR A 269 26.16 2.45 -5.01
C THR A 269 26.78 2.63 -3.62
N VAL A 270 28.00 2.12 -3.40
CA VAL A 270 28.66 2.17 -2.07
C VAL A 270 29.12 3.59 -1.71
N LEU A 271 29.67 4.34 -2.69
CA LEU A 271 30.24 5.65 -2.44
C LEU A 271 29.22 6.79 -2.44
N VAL A 272 28.13 6.64 -3.22
CA VAL A 272 27.21 7.78 -3.46
C VAL A 272 25.76 7.41 -3.11
N LEU A 273 25.18 6.44 -3.79
CA LEU A 273 23.73 6.23 -3.75
C LEU A 273 23.24 5.57 -2.45
N GLY A 274 24.00 4.64 -1.92
CA GLY A 274 23.73 4.04 -0.59
C GLY A 274 23.74 5.10 0.51
N PRO A 275 24.86 5.84 0.70
CA PRO A 275 24.93 6.96 1.62
C PRO A 275 23.85 8.02 1.40
N ALA A 276 23.61 8.45 0.14
CA ALA A 276 22.55 9.40 -0.16
C ALA A 276 21.18 8.89 0.27
N GLY A 277 20.84 7.63 -0.02
CA GLY A 277 19.59 7.01 0.43
C GLY A 277 19.49 6.94 1.96
N ALA A 278 20.58 6.60 2.64
CA ALA A 278 20.61 6.57 4.10
C ALA A 278 20.41 7.96 4.73
N VAL A 279 21.04 8.99 4.17
CA VAL A 279 20.91 10.39 4.64
C VAL A 279 19.50 10.91 4.38
N VAL A 280 18.96 10.73 3.17
CA VAL A 280 17.58 11.16 2.84
C VAL A 280 16.57 10.45 3.72
N GLY A 281 16.71 9.12 3.92
CA GLY A 281 15.84 8.36 4.84
C GLY A 281 15.90 8.92 6.26
N SER A 282 17.09 9.25 6.76
CA SER A 282 17.24 9.85 8.10
C SER A 282 16.55 11.23 8.19
N TRP A 283 16.60 12.05 7.15
CA TRP A 283 15.90 13.34 7.12
C TRP A 283 14.39 13.18 7.12
N ILE A 284 13.85 12.21 6.37
CA ILE A 284 12.41 11.90 6.37
C ILE A 284 11.98 11.54 7.79
N VAL A 285 12.69 10.64 8.47
CA VAL A 285 12.37 10.25 9.86
C VAL A 285 12.46 11.45 10.80
N LYS A 286 13.54 12.24 10.73
CA LYS A 286 13.70 13.45 11.56
C LYS A 286 12.57 14.44 11.35
N ALA A 287 12.13 14.67 10.11
CA ALA A 287 11.01 15.56 9.80
C ALA A 287 9.70 15.04 10.40
N ILE A 288 9.41 13.72 10.29
CA ILE A 288 8.22 13.11 10.87
C ILE A 288 8.22 13.22 12.40
N VAL A 289 9.35 12.88 13.04
CA VAL A 289 9.51 12.98 14.50
C VAL A 289 9.37 14.43 14.95
N PHE A 290 9.93 15.39 14.19
CA PHE A 290 9.79 16.82 14.46
C PHE A 290 8.31 17.27 14.40
N ILE A 291 7.59 16.91 13.33
CA ILE A 291 6.17 17.22 13.17
C ILE A 291 5.37 16.60 14.33
N GLN A 292 5.63 15.32 14.63
CA GLN A 292 4.94 14.61 15.69
C GLN A 292 5.20 15.26 17.07
N ALA A 293 6.41 15.72 17.34
CA ALA A 293 6.73 16.43 18.58
C ALA A 293 5.96 17.76 18.74
N HIS A 294 5.61 18.43 17.63
CA HIS A 294 4.85 19.69 17.65
C HIS A 294 3.34 19.48 17.65
N VAL A 295 2.87 18.49 16.92
CA VAL A 295 1.44 18.13 16.81
C VAL A 295 1.01 17.22 17.98
N GLY A 296 1.97 16.50 18.59
CA GLY A 296 1.73 15.63 19.72
C GLY A 296 0.74 14.51 19.43
N GLY A 297 -0.14 14.25 20.38
CA GLY A 297 -1.15 13.21 20.31
C GLY A 297 -2.20 13.39 19.20
N PHE A 298 -2.28 14.57 18.58
CA PHE A 298 -3.18 14.78 17.44
C PHE A 298 -2.68 14.13 16.14
N ALA A 299 -1.41 13.74 16.03
CA ALA A 299 -0.85 13.21 14.78
C ALA A 299 -1.61 12.00 14.22
N PRO A 300 -1.91 10.93 14.97
CA PRO A 300 -2.71 9.82 14.47
C PRO A 300 -4.14 10.24 14.10
N GLY A 301 -4.71 11.21 14.82
CA GLY A 301 -6.04 11.76 14.52
C GLY A 301 -6.09 12.47 13.17
N ILE A 302 -5.08 13.27 12.87
CA ILE A 302 -4.94 13.94 11.56
C ILE A 302 -4.82 12.91 10.44
N ILE A 303 -4.00 11.87 10.63
CA ILE A 303 -3.86 10.79 9.66
C ILE A 303 -5.20 10.09 9.44
N ALA A 304 -5.89 9.69 10.51
CA ALA A 304 -7.18 9.02 10.41
C ALA A 304 -8.25 9.86 9.71
N ALA A 305 -8.30 11.16 9.99
CA ALA A 305 -9.25 12.08 9.37
C ALA A 305 -8.97 12.37 7.88
N THR A 306 -7.70 12.39 7.48
CA THR A 306 -7.28 12.70 6.12
C THR A 306 -7.19 11.47 5.22
N HIS A 307 -7.01 10.29 5.78
CA HIS A 307 -6.83 9.04 5.06
C HIS A 307 -7.95 8.72 4.04
N PRO A 308 -9.26 8.93 4.32
CA PRO A 308 -10.31 8.68 3.34
C PRO A 308 -10.11 9.50 2.06
N PHE A 309 -9.64 10.74 2.18
CA PHE A 309 -9.36 11.58 1.01
C PHE A 309 -8.14 11.08 0.24
N LEU A 310 -7.13 10.54 0.92
CA LEU A 310 -5.97 9.94 0.27
C LEU A 310 -6.36 8.64 -0.47
N VAL A 311 -7.27 7.84 0.11
CA VAL A 311 -7.85 6.67 -0.58
C VAL A 311 -8.65 7.10 -1.80
N MET A 312 -9.48 8.14 -1.69
CA MET A 312 -10.24 8.68 -2.82
C MET A 312 -9.36 9.20 -3.96
N MET A 313 -8.20 9.75 -3.62
CA MET A 313 -7.20 10.20 -4.59
C MET A 313 -6.28 9.06 -5.09
N GLY A 314 -6.40 7.83 -4.54
CA GLY A 314 -5.53 6.70 -4.87
C GLY A 314 -4.09 6.84 -4.37
N VAL A 315 -3.82 7.73 -3.42
CA VAL A 315 -2.46 8.06 -2.94
C VAL A 315 -2.18 7.57 -1.52
N ASN A 316 -3.07 6.80 -0.92
CA ASN A 316 -2.94 6.25 0.43
C ASN A 316 -1.64 5.44 0.63
N MET A 317 -1.15 4.75 -0.40
CA MET A 317 0.11 4.00 -0.37
C MET A 317 1.36 4.88 -0.21
N LEU A 318 1.24 6.18 -0.41
CA LEU A 318 2.34 7.11 -0.14
C LEU A 318 2.79 7.09 1.33
N MET A 319 1.91 6.68 2.23
CA MET A 319 2.21 6.57 3.66
C MET A 319 3.07 5.34 4.01
N VAL A 320 3.12 4.33 3.13
CA VAL A 320 3.82 3.08 3.44
C VAL A 320 5.33 3.31 3.57
N ALA A 321 5.92 4.10 2.69
CA ALA A 321 7.35 4.39 2.74
C ALA A 321 7.80 5.09 4.04
N PRO A 322 7.23 6.24 4.44
CA PRO A 322 7.60 6.90 5.69
C PRO A 322 7.24 6.08 6.93
N MET A 323 6.14 5.33 6.90
CA MET A 323 5.77 4.40 7.98
C MET A 323 6.82 3.30 8.15
N THR A 324 7.26 2.69 7.05
CA THR A 324 8.29 1.65 7.08
C THR A 324 9.62 2.20 7.59
N GLU A 325 10.01 3.38 7.15
CA GLU A 325 11.23 4.05 7.60
C GLU A 325 11.18 4.35 9.11
N LEU A 326 10.02 4.76 9.65
CA LEU A 326 9.81 4.93 11.09
C LEU A 326 10.00 3.61 11.85
N LEU A 327 9.32 2.55 11.41
CA LEU A 327 9.41 1.24 12.05
C LEU A 327 10.83 0.68 12.04
N THR A 328 11.57 0.87 10.96
CA THR A 328 12.93 0.34 10.83
C THR A 328 13.96 1.17 11.60
N ARG A 329 13.86 2.50 11.61
CA ARG A 329 14.85 3.37 12.28
C ARG A 329 14.52 3.71 13.72
N VAL A 330 13.24 3.87 14.06
CA VAL A 330 12.79 4.24 15.41
C VAL A 330 12.30 3.02 16.19
N GLY A 331 12.01 1.93 15.51
CA GLY A 331 11.49 0.69 16.09
C GLY A 331 10.00 0.74 16.42
N SER A 332 9.32 1.85 16.12
CA SER A 332 7.88 1.98 16.33
C SER A 332 7.27 3.10 15.48
N ASP A 333 5.99 2.94 15.14
CA ASP A 333 5.18 3.96 14.47
C ASP A 333 4.02 4.41 15.38
N ASN A 334 4.06 5.67 15.76
CA ASN A 334 3.04 6.31 16.58
C ASN A 334 2.20 7.34 15.81
N VAL A 335 2.28 7.34 14.48
CA VAL A 335 1.64 8.33 13.61
C VAL A 335 0.74 7.65 12.57
N PHE A 336 1.34 6.89 11.67
CA PHE A 336 0.65 6.36 10.48
C PHE A 336 -0.21 5.15 10.81
N ARG A 337 0.36 4.14 11.46
CA ARG A 337 -0.35 2.89 11.74
C ARG A 337 -1.53 3.05 12.69
N PRO A 338 -1.42 3.80 13.81
CA PRO A 338 -2.59 4.08 14.63
C PRO A 338 -3.68 4.82 13.82
N GLY A 339 -3.30 5.85 13.05
CA GLY A 339 -4.24 6.62 12.23
C GLY A 339 -4.94 5.76 11.19
N TRP A 340 -4.22 4.87 10.52
CA TRP A 340 -4.78 4.00 9.48
C TRP A 340 -5.79 3.00 10.03
N ILE A 341 -5.48 2.35 11.14
CA ILE A 341 -6.45 1.44 11.79
C ILE A 341 -7.70 2.20 12.21
N LEU A 342 -7.54 3.35 12.86
CA LEU A 342 -8.66 4.12 13.39
C LEU A 342 -9.53 4.76 12.30
N HIS A 343 -8.96 5.04 11.12
CA HIS A 343 -9.72 5.37 9.93
C HIS A 343 -10.70 4.23 9.55
N ASN A 344 -10.21 3.01 9.39
CA ASN A 344 -11.06 1.87 9.02
C ASN A 344 -12.14 1.56 10.08
N ILE A 345 -11.80 1.73 11.36
CA ILE A 345 -12.77 1.60 12.45
C ILE A 345 -13.87 2.67 12.36
N SER A 346 -13.50 3.92 12.07
CA SER A 346 -14.48 5.00 11.92
C SER A 346 -15.36 4.84 10.69
N GLU A 347 -14.83 4.31 9.59
CA GLU A 347 -15.62 3.94 8.41
C GLU A 347 -16.70 2.91 8.76
N GLY A 348 -16.29 1.87 9.46
CA GLY A 348 -17.22 0.84 9.93
C GLY A 348 -18.29 1.42 10.85
N GLY A 349 -17.92 2.28 11.81
CA GLY A 349 -18.85 2.95 12.71
C GLY A 349 -19.90 3.76 11.96
N ALA A 350 -19.50 4.52 10.93
CA ALA A 350 -20.42 5.26 10.07
C ALA A 350 -21.36 4.33 9.29
N CYS A 351 -20.83 3.22 8.74
CA CYS A 351 -21.64 2.22 8.03
C CYS A 351 -22.68 1.56 8.95
N PHE A 352 -22.32 1.20 10.17
CA PHE A 352 -23.28 0.63 11.13
C PHE A 352 -24.38 1.63 11.52
N ALA A 353 -24.08 2.92 11.64
CA ALA A 353 -25.07 3.95 11.87
C ALA A 353 -26.04 4.09 10.69
N VAL A 354 -25.55 4.01 9.46
CA VAL A 354 -26.39 3.97 8.24
C VAL A 354 -27.29 2.76 8.26
N ALA A 355 -26.75 1.58 8.55
CA ALA A 355 -27.52 0.33 8.62
C ALA A 355 -28.63 0.38 9.67
N ALA A 356 -28.38 1.01 10.82
CA ALA A 356 -29.34 1.15 11.90
C ALA A 356 -30.49 2.12 11.54
N ARG A 357 -30.23 3.12 10.67
CA ARG A 357 -31.19 4.20 10.42
C ARG A 357 -31.87 4.15 9.05
N THR A 358 -31.28 3.48 8.07
CA THR A 358 -31.90 3.34 6.75
C THR A 358 -33.15 2.45 6.78
N LYS A 359 -34.16 2.83 5.99
CA LYS A 359 -35.35 2.02 5.74
C LYS A 359 -35.19 1.11 4.52
N ASP A 360 -34.22 1.36 3.68
CA ASP A 360 -33.90 0.55 2.51
C ASP A 360 -33.17 -0.71 2.94
N LYS A 361 -33.72 -1.87 2.60
CA LYS A 361 -33.16 -3.19 2.96
C LYS A 361 -31.83 -3.46 2.27
N ASP A 362 -31.69 -3.06 1.01
CA ASP A 362 -30.48 -3.30 0.21
C ASP A 362 -29.33 -2.42 0.73
N MET A 363 -29.61 -1.14 0.99
CA MET A 363 -28.64 -0.25 1.62
C MET A 363 -28.26 -0.73 3.03
N ARG A 364 -29.20 -1.27 3.80
CA ARG A 364 -28.89 -1.83 5.13
C ARG A 364 -27.89 -2.98 5.04
N MET A 365 -28.15 -3.93 4.14
CA MET A 365 -27.25 -5.08 3.94
C MET A 365 -25.88 -4.66 3.41
N ALA A 366 -25.84 -3.74 2.43
CA ALA A 366 -24.62 -3.18 1.91
C ALA A 366 -23.81 -2.47 3.00
N ALA A 367 -24.45 -1.65 3.84
CA ALA A 367 -23.78 -0.94 4.92
C ALA A 367 -23.26 -1.89 6.02
N LEU A 368 -24.00 -2.94 6.37
CA LEU A 368 -23.53 -3.95 7.33
C LEU A 368 -22.30 -4.70 6.78
N SER A 369 -22.39 -5.21 5.54
CA SER A 369 -21.29 -5.95 4.92
C SER A 369 -20.05 -5.07 4.78
N ALA A 370 -20.19 -3.85 4.27
CA ALA A 370 -19.09 -2.91 4.10
C ALA A 370 -18.46 -2.50 5.43
N GLY A 371 -19.30 -2.27 6.48
CA GLY A 371 -18.81 -1.92 7.81
C GLY A 371 -18.03 -3.05 8.47
N ILE A 372 -18.51 -4.30 8.35
CA ILE A 372 -17.78 -5.49 8.81
C ILE A 372 -16.45 -5.62 8.03
N GLY A 373 -16.48 -5.46 6.71
CA GLY A 373 -15.30 -5.51 5.87
C GLY A 373 -14.23 -4.50 6.30
N ALA A 374 -14.61 -3.25 6.53
CA ALA A 374 -13.70 -2.20 6.99
C ALA A 374 -13.07 -2.52 8.36
N ILE A 375 -13.89 -2.96 9.34
CA ILE A 375 -13.41 -3.22 10.71
C ILE A 375 -12.59 -4.50 10.79
N VAL A 376 -13.05 -5.60 10.17
CA VAL A 376 -12.44 -6.93 10.36
C VAL A 376 -11.35 -7.21 9.33
N SER A 377 -11.61 -6.90 8.06
CA SER A 377 -10.66 -7.18 6.97
C SER A 377 -9.76 -5.99 6.65
N GLY A 378 -10.12 -4.77 7.08
CA GLY A 378 -9.37 -3.56 6.75
C GLY A 378 -9.55 -3.09 5.31
N VAL A 379 -10.59 -3.60 4.63
CA VAL A 379 -10.95 -3.21 3.24
C VAL A 379 -11.93 -2.05 3.30
N SER A 380 -11.43 -0.86 2.97
CA SER A 380 -12.16 0.40 3.14
C SER A 380 -13.06 0.77 1.95
N GLU A 381 -12.74 0.34 0.73
CA GLU A 381 -13.37 0.80 -0.50
C GLU A 381 -14.89 0.58 -0.53
N PRO A 382 -15.46 -0.58 -0.15
CA PRO A 382 -16.91 -0.77 -0.09
C PRO A 382 -17.59 0.17 0.91
N ALA A 383 -16.95 0.41 2.06
CA ALA A 383 -17.46 1.33 3.08
C ALA A 383 -17.37 2.78 2.62
N LEU A 384 -16.25 3.17 2.05
CA LEU A 384 -16.00 4.54 1.59
C LEU A 384 -16.91 4.90 0.41
N TYR A 385 -16.80 4.14 -0.70
CA TYR A 385 -17.50 4.48 -1.94
C TYR A 385 -18.96 4.03 -1.96
N GLY A 386 -19.24 2.81 -1.45
CA GLY A 386 -20.58 2.22 -1.48
C GLY A 386 -21.55 2.87 -0.48
N VAL A 387 -21.04 3.38 0.64
CA VAL A 387 -21.89 3.89 1.73
C VAL A 387 -21.56 5.34 2.09
N ASN A 388 -20.35 5.60 2.61
CA ASN A 388 -20.04 6.87 3.27
C ASN A 388 -20.02 8.05 2.29
N LEU A 389 -19.34 7.91 1.16
CA LEU A 389 -19.26 8.95 0.12
C LEU A 389 -20.58 9.08 -0.64
N ARG A 390 -21.22 7.95 -0.97
CA ARG A 390 -22.52 7.94 -1.66
C ARG A 390 -23.57 8.73 -0.89
N LEU A 391 -23.63 8.55 0.43
CA LEU A 391 -24.63 9.23 1.29
C LEU A 391 -24.14 10.58 1.83
N ARG A 392 -22.88 10.95 1.61
CA ARG A 392 -22.21 12.22 1.99
C ARG A 392 -22.19 12.52 3.50
N LYS A 393 -23.31 12.48 4.19
CA LYS A 393 -23.41 12.77 5.63
C LYS A 393 -22.58 11.83 6.51
N PRO A 394 -22.51 10.52 6.23
CA PRO A 394 -21.63 9.61 6.97
C PRO A 394 -20.13 9.98 6.89
N MET A 395 -19.70 10.67 5.83
CA MET A 395 -18.32 11.16 5.73
C MET A 395 -17.93 12.09 6.89
N ILE A 396 -18.88 12.88 7.41
CA ILE A 396 -18.63 13.77 8.55
C ILE A 396 -18.34 12.93 9.80
N GLY A 397 -19.15 11.90 10.05
CA GLY A 397 -18.96 10.99 11.16
C GLY A 397 -17.63 10.22 11.07
N LEU A 398 -17.31 9.72 9.87
CA LEU A 398 -16.05 9.07 9.58
C LEU A 398 -14.83 9.97 9.90
N VAL A 399 -14.81 11.19 9.39
CA VAL A 399 -13.69 12.14 9.60
C VAL A 399 -13.56 12.52 11.07
N LEU A 400 -14.67 12.87 11.74
CA LEU A 400 -14.65 13.24 13.15
C LEU A 400 -14.32 12.05 14.06
N GLY A 401 -14.86 10.87 13.77
CA GLY A 401 -14.56 9.66 14.51
C GLY A 401 -13.09 9.28 14.42
N GLY A 402 -12.54 9.33 13.19
CA GLY A 402 -11.13 9.09 12.96
C GLY A 402 -10.24 10.10 13.67
N PHE A 403 -10.55 11.40 13.57
CA PHE A 403 -9.79 12.47 14.23
C PHE A 403 -9.79 12.32 15.75
N ILE A 404 -10.96 12.20 16.36
CA ILE A 404 -11.10 12.16 17.82
C ILE A 404 -10.50 10.86 18.38
N GLY A 405 -10.85 9.71 17.81
CA GLY A 405 -10.31 8.42 18.23
C GLY A 405 -8.82 8.30 18.03
N GLY A 406 -8.30 8.81 16.90
CA GLY A 406 -6.86 8.87 16.63
C GLY A 406 -6.12 9.77 17.60
N SER A 407 -6.70 10.91 17.96
CA SER A 407 -6.14 11.82 18.93
C SER A 407 -6.11 11.20 20.35
N VAL A 408 -7.18 10.53 20.75
CA VAL A 408 -7.21 9.80 22.03
C VAL A 408 -6.11 8.74 22.09
N ALA A 409 -6.00 7.90 21.05
CA ALA A 409 -4.94 6.91 20.98
C ALA A 409 -3.53 7.56 21.04
N GLY A 410 -3.35 8.67 20.33
CA GLY A 410 -2.09 9.40 20.29
C GLY A 410 -1.71 10.00 21.65
N PHE A 411 -2.65 10.65 22.36
CA PHE A 411 -2.40 11.19 23.71
C PHE A 411 -2.14 10.10 24.74
N MET A 412 -2.75 8.92 24.57
CA MET A 412 -2.46 7.75 25.40
C MET A 412 -1.17 7.03 25.00
N GLY A 413 -0.45 7.49 23.97
CA GLY A 413 0.85 6.98 23.58
C GLY A 413 0.81 5.69 22.77
N ALA A 414 -0.23 5.44 21.98
CA ALA A 414 -0.33 4.29 21.11
C ALA A 414 0.84 4.24 20.10
N LYS A 415 1.54 3.09 20.05
CA LYS A 415 2.67 2.83 19.16
C LYS A 415 2.55 1.43 18.56
N ALA A 416 2.63 1.33 17.25
CA ALA A 416 2.76 0.05 16.58
C ALA A 416 4.23 -0.34 16.48
N PHE A 417 4.57 -1.59 16.80
CA PHE A 417 5.93 -2.12 16.78
C PHE A 417 6.20 -3.02 15.56
N SER A 418 5.18 -3.22 14.74
CA SER A 418 5.28 -4.00 13.51
C SER A 418 4.29 -3.47 12.46
N THR A 419 4.41 -3.96 11.24
CA THR A 419 3.38 -3.80 10.22
C THR A 419 2.32 -4.90 10.36
N GLY A 420 1.08 -4.61 9.92
CA GLY A 420 -0.01 -5.56 9.96
C GLY A 420 -1.21 -5.03 9.19
N TYR A 421 -2.31 -5.77 9.20
CA TYR A 421 -3.55 -5.29 8.61
C TYR A 421 -4.09 -4.05 9.33
N SER A 422 -4.66 -3.13 8.57
CA SER A 422 -5.29 -1.91 9.09
C SER A 422 -6.71 -2.19 9.55
N SER A 423 -6.89 -3.14 10.46
CA SER A 423 -8.17 -3.65 10.96
C SER A 423 -8.12 -3.89 12.47
N ILE A 424 -9.23 -4.29 13.05
CA ILE A 424 -9.28 -4.68 14.48
C ILE A 424 -8.27 -5.79 14.81
N LEU A 425 -7.98 -6.68 13.86
CA LEU A 425 -6.98 -7.73 14.04
C LEU A 425 -5.56 -7.17 14.15
N GLY A 426 -5.32 -5.99 13.59
CA GLY A 426 -4.03 -5.29 13.69
C GLY A 426 -3.76 -4.64 15.06
N VAL A 427 -4.72 -4.61 15.97
CA VAL A 427 -4.55 -4.04 17.32
C VAL A 427 -3.42 -4.73 18.10
N VAL A 428 -3.16 -5.99 17.81
CA VAL A 428 -2.12 -6.81 18.49
C VAL A 428 -0.69 -6.29 18.24
N ILE A 429 -0.44 -5.61 17.08
CA ILE A 429 0.89 -5.05 16.79
C ILE A 429 1.29 -3.89 17.71
N PHE A 430 0.38 -3.41 18.55
CA PHE A 430 0.62 -2.33 19.52
C PHE A 430 1.21 -2.83 20.86
N GLU A 431 1.29 -4.16 21.04
CA GLU A 431 1.99 -4.81 22.15
C GLU A 431 1.77 -4.08 23.52
N LYS A 432 2.81 -3.42 24.02
CA LYS A 432 2.80 -2.70 25.31
C LYS A 432 1.83 -1.52 25.36
N THR A 433 1.34 -1.03 24.22
CA THR A 433 0.43 0.11 24.13
C THR A 433 -0.98 -0.28 23.67
N ILE A 434 -1.34 -1.56 23.82
CA ILE A 434 -2.61 -2.12 23.35
C ILE A 434 -3.83 -1.42 23.98
N ALA A 435 -3.75 -1.01 25.24
CA ALA A 435 -4.82 -0.28 25.93
C ALA A 435 -5.09 1.09 25.27
N ALA A 436 -4.04 1.76 24.81
CA ALA A 436 -4.14 3.06 24.15
C ALA A 436 -4.85 2.95 22.78
N ILE A 437 -4.48 1.95 21.99
CA ILE A 437 -5.14 1.76 20.69
C ILE A 437 -6.59 1.27 20.86
N ILE A 438 -6.88 0.41 21.83
CA ILE A 438 -8.24 -0.04 22.13
C ILE A 438 -9.13 1.15 22.53
N ALA A 439 -8.64 2.06 23.37
CA ALA A 439 -9.36 3.27 23.70
C ALA A 439 -9.67 4.11 22.45
N GLY A 440 -8.68 4.27 21.56
CA GLY A 440 -8.87 4.92 20.28
C GLY A 440 -9.91 4.23 19.40
N VAL A 441 -9.90 2.90 19.32
CA VAL A 441 -10.87 2.07 18.57
C VAL A 441 -12.29 2.31 19.08
N ILE A 442 -12.50 2.22 20.38
CA ILE A 442 -13.82 2.43 21.02
C ILE A 442 -14.32 3.85 20.72
N VAL A 443 -13.50 4.86 20.95
CA VAL A 443 -13.86 6.26 20.73
C VAL A 443 -14.11 6.54 19.23
N SER A 444 -13.24 6.07 18.36
CA SER A 444 -13.37 6.24 16.91
C SER A 444 -14.70 5.66 16.40
N PHE A 445 -15.01 4.43 16.79
CA PHE A 445 -16.27 3.77 16.43
C PHE A 445 -17.49 4.52 16.97
N LEU A 446 -17.52 4.82 18.28
CA LEU A 446 -18.66 5.46 18.91
C LEU A 446 -18.92 6.86 18.38
N VAL A 447 -17.89 7.69 18.23
CA VAL A 447 -18.03 9.04 17.69
C VAL A 447 -18.53 8.99 16.25
N SER A 448 -17.93 8.15 15.42
CA SER A 448 -18.35 8.01 14.03
C SER A 448 -19.79 7.51 13.93
N PHE A 449 -20.16 6.51 14.73
CA PHE A 449 -21.53 5.99 14.80
C PHE A 449 -22.53 7.06 15.24
N ILE A 450 -22.29 7.74 16.37
CA ILE A 450 -23.21 8.72 16.94
C ILE A 450 -23.37 9.91 16.00
N VAL A 451 -22.29 10.49 15.49
CA VAL A 451 -22.34 11.63 14.56
C VAL A 451 -23.11 11.27 13.29
N THR A 452 -22.79 10.10 12.71
CA THR A 452 -23.51 9.64 11.52
C THR A 452 -24.98 9.37 11.83
N PHE A 453 -25.28 8.72 12.94
CA PHE A 453 -26.65 8.42 13.35
C PHE A 453 -27.49 9.69 13.52
N VAL A 454 -26.94 10.75 14.08
CA VAL A 454 -27.61 12.05 14.26
C VAL A 454 -27.82 12.75 12.92
N LEU A 455 -26.79 12.81 12.07
CA LEU A 455 -26.80 13.57 10.82
C LEU A 455 -27.55 12.86 9.68
N PHE A 456 -27.56 11.53 9.65
CA PHE A 456 -28.18 10.77 8.58
C PHE A 456 -29.67 10.50 8.87
N ASN A 457 -30.54 11.00 8.01
CA ASN A 457 -32.02 10.97 8.20
C ASN A 457 -32.67 9.68 7.67
N GLY A 458 -31.89 8.67 7.30
CA GLY A 458 -32.41 7.43 6.72
C GLY A 458 -32.90 7.51 5.28
N LYS A 459 -32.71 8.65 4.61
CA LYS A 459 -33.03 8.88 3.19
C LYS A 459 -31.77 9.18 2.41
N GLU A 460 -31.65 8.64 1.20
CA GLU A 460 -30.62 9.08 0.26
C GLU A 460 -30.84 10.57 -0.05
N THR A 461 -29.78 11.37 0.04
CA THR A 461 -29.82 12.75 -0.45
C THR A 461 -29.75 12.66 -1.97
N LYS A 462 -30.84 13.03 -2.66
CA LYS A 462 -30.89 13.16 -4.12
C LYS A 462 -29.85 14.15 -4.62
#